data_ac48182959ec418bb3ec5f9d6994f2c2
#
_entry.id   ac48182959ec418bb3ec5f9d6994f2c2
#
_cell.length_a   1.000
_cell.length_b   1.000
_cell.length_c   1.000
_cell.angle_alpha   90.00
_cell.angle_beta   90.00
_cell.angle_gamma   90.00
#
_symmetry.space_group_name_H-M   'P 1'
#
loop_
_entity.id
_entity.type
_entity.pdbx_description
1 polymer ?
#
loop_
_entity_poly.entity_id
_entity_poly.type
_entity_poly.pdbx_seq_one_letter_code
_entity_poly.pdbx_strand_id
1 'polypeptide(L)'
;RLYATGLGVYNIFINGARVGQTDDDGNTLYDELKPGATEMKKTVFYTTHDVTALLQEGKNAIGAEVSSGWWNGAIVHGMYGSKPNAFRALLKIELEDGTVQVIPTDLSWLCNTNGPLRKGDIYNGETYDARLATGQFTPEFDDSEWYAVAESNDFKGEILAFEGPAIMAVESLRRYPQTIQIYEGTKSNGKTFGSINVIEELTAQNNFILKAGQTAVIDLGQNASGWVSFTAKGIGGTKLRFRFGEMPNTTGDRSRGDDGPAGSIYTENLRSAEATLYYTLRGDADGESFHPTTTYFGFRYIEVTTSADVELTNVIGETVTSAVEEKSSFSTSHEDINKLYSNVM
;
A
#
# COMPACT_ATOMS: atom_id res chain seq x y z
N ARG A 1 -17.44 12.31 -15.22
CA ARG A 1 -16.01 12.41 -14.86
C ARG A 1 -15.86 12.85 -13.42
N LEU A 2 -14.91 12.26 -12.71
CA LEU A 2 -14.58 12.59 -11.34
C LEU A 2 -13.21 13.28 -11.31
N TYR A 3 -13.16 14.44 -10.66
CA TYR A 3 -11.94 15.20 -10.35
C TYR A 3 -11.71 15.12 -8.86
N ALA A 4 -10.51 14.77 -8.42
CA ALA A 4 -10.25 14.62 -6.98
C ALA A 4 -8.82 14.99 -6.58
N THR A 5 -8.68 15.50 -5.38
CA THR A 5 -7.41 15.81 -4.73
C THR A 5 -7.50 15.61 -3.22
N GLY A 6 -6.36 15.55 -2.55
CA GLY A 6 -6.31 15.41 -1.09
C GLY A 6 -5.03 15.97 -0.48
N LEU A 7 -5.14 16.35 0.78
CA LEU A 7 -4.01 16.55 1.68
C LEU A 7 -3.80 15.24 2.44
N GLY A 8 -2.92 14.41 1.91
CA GLY A 8 -2.71 13.02 2.29
C GLY A 8 -2.76 12.10 1.06
N VAL A 9 -2.67 10.79 1.26
CA VAL A 9 -2.93 9.78 0.22
C VAL A 9 -4.40 9.37 0.31
N TYR A 10 -5.07 9.22 -0.84
CA TYR A 10 -6.48 8.88 -0.87
C TYR A 10 -6.82 7.79 -1.89
N ASN A 11 -7.84 7.00 -1.58
CA ASN A 11 -8.55 6.11 -2.48
C ASN A 11 -10.01 6.55 -2.57
N ILE A 12 -10.60 6.46 -3.76
CA ILE A 12 -12.00 6.81 -3.99
C ILE A 12 -12.78 5.55 -4.32
N PHE A 13 -14.03 5.51 -3.86
CA PHE A 13 -14.94 4.41 -4.10
C PHE A 13 -16.27 4.97 -4.62
N ILE A 14 -16.86 4.27 -5.59
CA ILE A 14 -18.22 4.50 -6.06
C ILE A 14 -18.95 3.16 -5.99
N ASN A 15 -20.08 3.14 -5.30
CA ASN A 15 -20.91 1.97 -5.10
C ASN A 15 -20.14 0.74 -4.58
N GLY A 16 -19.17 0.99 -3.67
CA GLY A 16 -18.31 -0.02 -3.08
C GLY A 16 -17.11 -0.43 -3.93
N ALA A 17 -17.04 -0.05 -5.20
CA ALA A 17 -15.90 -0.33 -6.07
C ALA A 17 -14.85 0.78 -6.00
N ARG A 18 -13.56 0.40 -5.85
CA ARG A 18 -12.44 1.35 -5.91
C ARG A 18 -12.33 1.93 -7.32
N VAL A 19 -12.17 3.23 -7.42
CA VAL A 19 -12.00 3.93 -8.70
C VAL A 19 -10.62 3.65 -9.28
N GLY A 20 -10.60 3.11 -10.50
CA GLY A 20 -9.42 2.84 -11.31
C GLY A 20 -9.63 3.24 -12.75
N GLN A 21 -8.70 2.87 -13.61
CA GLN A 21 -8.78 3.03 -15.07
C GLN A 21 -8.93 1.64 -15.70
N THR A 22 -9.70 1.52 -16.76
CA THR A 22 -9.79 0.27 -17.52
C THR A 22 -8.80 0.36 -18.68
N ASP A 23 -7.93 -0.64 -18.81
CA ASP A 23 -7.02 -0.76 -19.96
C ASP A 23 -7.74 -1.33 -21.20
N ASP A 24 -7.01 -1.43 -22.32
CA ASP A 24 -7.55 -1.95 -23.59
C ASP A 24 -7.96 -3.43 -23.51
N ASP A 25 -7.41 -4.18 -22.56
CA ASP A 25 -7.72 -5.60 -22.29
C ASP A 25 -8.87 -5.78 -21.30
N GLY A 26 -9.42 -4.69 -20.77
CA GLY A 26 -10.53 -4.70 -19.82
C GLY A 26 -10.13 -4.89 -18.34
N ASN A 27 -8.83 -4.85 -18.02
CA ASN A 27 -8.36 -4.93 -16.64
C ASN A 27 -8.50 -3.57 -15.94
N THR A 28 -8.76 -3.60 -14.64
CA THR A 28 -8.75 -2.38 -13.83
C THR A 28 -7.36 -2.09 -13.32
N LEU A 29 -6.79 -0.97 -13.75
CA LEU A 29 -5.53 -0.43 -13.26
C LEU A 29 -5.81 0.68 -12.25
N TYR A 30 -5.09 0.67 -11.14
CA TYR A 30 -5.22 1.69 -10.10
C TYR A 30 -4.05 2.65 -10.17
N ASP A 31 -4.37 3.94 -10.18
CA ASP A 31 -3.42 5.01 -9.90
C ASP A 31 -3.21 5.08 -8.40
N GLU A 32 -2.05 4.66 -7.94
CA GLU A 32 -1.72 4.47 -6.54
C GLU A 32 -1.15 5.73 -5.92
N LEU A 33 -1.21 5.83 -4.59
CA LEU A 33 -0.57 6.89 -3.80
C LEU A 33 -0.94 8.33 -4.23
N LYS A 34 -2.17 8.52 -4.75
CA LYS A 34 -2.68 9.84 -5.14
C LYS A 34 -2.74 10.82 -3.96
N PRO A 35 -2.50 12.11 -4.15
CA PRO A 35 -2.17 12.81 -5.39
C PRO A 35 -0.66 12.86 -5.70
N GLY A 36 0.17 12.07 -5.02
CA GLY A 36 1.61 12.10 -5.15
C GLY A 36 2.27 13.16 -4.25
N ALA A 37 3.60 13.22 -4.32
CA ALA A 37 4.41 14.13 -3.53
C ALA A 37 4.62 15.47 -4.28
N THR A 38 4.33 16.58 -3.60
CA THR A 38 4.58 17.94 -4.08
C THR A 38 5.09 18.81 -2.94
N GLU A 39 5.46 20.06 -3.22
CA GLU A 39 5.57 21.09 -2.18
C GLU A 39 4.15 21.52 -1.77
N MET A 40 3.58 20.79 -0.82
CA MET A 40 2.16 20.88 -0.45
C MET A 40 1.75 22.22 0.19
N LYS A 41 2.68 23.15 0.45
CA LYS A 41 2.35 24.53 0.78
C LYS A 41 2.03 25.38 -0.46
N LYS A 42 2.50 24.95 -1.64
CA LYS A 42 2.39 25.71 -2.89
C LYS A 42 1.44 25.05 -3.87
N THR A 43 1.53 23.74 -4.04
CA THR A 43 0.82 23.04 -5.10
C THR A 43 0.37 21.67 -4.63
N VAL A 44 -0.86 21.29 -5.00
CA VAL A 44 -1.37 19.93 -4.90
C VAL A 44 -1.96 19.54 -6.24
N PHE A 45 -1.75 18.30 -6.68
CA PHE A 45 -2.32 17.82 -7.93
C PHE A 45 -3.72 17.27 -7.72
N TYR A 46 -4.59 17.42 -8.72
CA TYR A 46 -5.82 16.66 -8.82
C TYR A 46 -5.71 15.63 -9.94
N THR A 47 -6.36 14.47 -9.73
CA THR A 47 -6.50 13.41 -10.74
C THR A 47 -7.89 13.45 -11.37
N THR A 48 -8.00 12.96 -12.59
CA THR A 48 -9.26 12.87 -13.34
C THR A 48 -9.54 11.43 -13.70
N HIS A 49 -10.75 10.95 -13.40
CA HIS A 49 -11.16 9.57 -13.67
C HIS A 49 -12.46 9.53 -14.47
N ASP A 50 -12.54 8.64 -15.46
CA ASP A 50 -13.81 8.25 -16.03
C ASP A 50 -14.46 7.20 -15.12
N VAL A 51 -15.60 7.54 -14.59
CA VAL A 51 -16.34 6.71 -13.63
C VAL A 51 -17.71 6.29 -14.15
N THR A 52 -17.93 6.45 -15.46
CA THR A 52 -19.22 6.19 -16.08
C THR A 52 -19.71 4.78 -15.80
N ALA A 53 -18.83 3.77 -15.92
CA ALA A 53 -19.16 2.37 -15.68
C ALA A 53 -19.45 2.01 -14.21
N LEU A 54 -19.11 2.89 -13.27
CA LEU A 54 -19.33 2.69 -11.83
C LEU A 54 -20.66 3.31 -11.34
N LEU A 55 -21.28 4.17 -12.16
CA LEU A 55 -22.53 4.82 -11.84
C LEU A 55 -23.72 3.97 -12.27
N GLN A 56 -24.80 4.04 -11.52
CA GLN A 56 -26.06 3.35 -11.79
C GLN A 56 -27.23 4.32 -11.75
N GLU A 57 -28.34 3.93 -12.33
CA GLU A 57 -29.59 4.67 -12.21
C GLU A 57 -30.07 4.65 -10.74
N GLY A 58 -30.59 5.79 -10.24
CA GLY A 58 -31.09 5.93 -8.89
C GLY A 58 -30.00 6.31 -7.88
N LYS A 59 -29.94 5.58 -6.76
CA LYS A 59 -29.01 5.89 -5.67
C LYS A 59 -27.60 5.47 -6.02
N ASN A 60 -26.64 6.34 -5.75
CA ASN A 60 -25.21 6.06 -5.82
C ASN A 60 -24.56 6.54 -4.52
N ALA A 61 -23.52 5.85 -4.09
CA ALA A 61 -22.66 6.25 -3.00
C ALA A 61 -21.27 6.58 -3.52
N ILE A 62 -20.71 7.68 -3.05
CA ILE A 62 -19.33 8.07 -3.30
C ILE A 62 -18.63 8.29 -1.97
N GLY A 63 -17.44 7.79 -1.82
CA GLY A 63 -16.63 7.97 -0.62
C GLY A 63 -15.14 7.92 -0.89
N ALA A 64 -14.35 8.29 0.12
CA ALA A 64 -12.89 8.24 0.04
C ALA A 64 -12.30 7.80 1.38
N GLU A 65 -11.27 6.94 1.30
CA GLU A 65 -10.33 6.71 2.40
C GLU A 65 -9.16 7.68 2.24
N VAL A 66 -8.77 8.34 3.33
CA VAL A 66 -7.68 9.32 3.32
C VAL A 66 -6.70 9.03 4.44
N SER A 67 -5.43 8.94 4.13
CA SER A 67 -4.34 8.67 5.08
C SER A 67 -3.32 9.80 5.11
N SER A 68 -2.32 9.68 5.99
CA SER A 68 -1.32 10.73 6.23
C SER A 68 -0.52 11.13 4.99
N GLY A 69 -0.05 10.15 4.20
CA GLY A 69 0.72 10.40 3.00
C GLY A 69 1.90 11.36 3.20
N TRP A 70 2.09 12.27 2.26
CA TRP A 70 3.11 13.32 2.33
C TRP A 70 2.62 14.63 2.98
N TRP A 71 1.41 14.65 3.54
CA TRP A 71 0.87 15.85 4.18
C TRP A 71 1.23 15.92 5.67
N ASN A 72 0.87 14.91 6.44
CA ASN A 72 1.10 14.87 7.88
C ASN A 72 1.74 13.55 8.35
N GLY A 73 2.26 12.74 7.43
CA GLY A 73 2.98 11.51 7.73
C GLY A 73 4.37 11.75 8.33
N ALA A 74 4.95 10.68 8.90
CA ALA A 74 6.24 10.74 9.57
C ALA A 74 7.38 11.17 8.63
N ILE A 75 7.32 10.86 7.34
CA ILE A 75 8.36 11.20 6.36
C ILE A 75 8.57 12.70 6.21
N VAL A 76 7.55 13.50 6.43
CA VAL A 76 7.63 14.96 6.30
C VAL A 76 8.00 15.65 7.62
N HIS A 77 8.15 14.90 8.71
CA HIS A 77 8.56 15.39 10.03
C HIS A 77 7.86 16.68 10.49
N GLY A 78 6.55 16.80 10.22
CA GLY A 78 5.76 17.97 10.55
C GLY A 78 6.07 19.21 9.70
N MET A 79 6.72 19.07 8.55
CA MET A 79 7.03 20.18 7.62
C MET A 79 5.81 21.04 7.29
N TYR A 80 4.65 20.42 7.15
CA TYR A 80 3.37 21.08 6.85
C TYR A 80 2.51 21.32 8.09
N GLY A 81 3.00 20.96 9.28
CA GLY A 81 2.30 21.05 10.56
C GLY A 81 1.48 19.79 10.86
N SER A 82 0.99 19.69 12.10
CA SER A 82 0.12 18.58 12.54
C SER A 82 -1.34 18.88 12.21
N LYS A 83 -1.65 19.09 10.93
CA LYS A 83 -2.99 19.42 10.46
C LYS A 83 -3.71 18.16 9.99
N PRO A 84 -5.04 18.09 10.14
CA PRO A 84 -5.82 16.94 9.67
C PRO A 84 -5.69 16.77 8.17
N ASN A 85 -5.94 15.55 7.71
CA ASN A 85 -6.11 15.26 6.29
C ASN A 85 -7.34 15.99 5.73
N ALA A 86 -7.34 16.26 4.45
CA ALA A 86 -8.48 16.84 3.75
C ALA A 86 -8.66 16.16 2.39
N PHE A 87 -9.91 16.14 1.92
CA PHE A 87 -10.27 15.58 0.63
C PHE A 87 -11.20 16.54 -0.10
N ARG A 88 -11.01 16.67 -1.42
CA ARG A 88 -11.87 17.44 -2.28
C ARG A 88 -12.13 16.70 -3.57
N ALA A 89 -13.39 16.60 -3.96
CA ALA A 89 -13.78 15.98 -5.22
C ALA A 89 -14.91 16.78 -5.89
N LEU A 90 -15.05 16.60 -7.20
CA LEU A 90 -16.12 17.10 -8.01
C LEU A 90 -16.48 16.01 -9.02
N LEU A 91 -17.71 15.51 -8.94
CA LEU A 91 -18.29 14.58 -9.90
C LEU A 91 -19.17 15.36 -10.89
N LYS A 92 -18.81 15.30 -12.18
CA LYS A 92 -19.59 15.84 -13.29
C LYS A 92 -20.25 14.70 -14.04
N ILE A 93 -21.57 14.71 -14.12
CA ILE A 93 -22.41 13.73 -14.81
C ILE A 93 -23.08 14.45 -15.99
N GLU A 94 -22.96 13.91 -17.19
CA GLU A 94 -23.69 14.34 -18.38
C GLU A 94 -24.74 13.28 -18.69
N LEU A 95 -26.00 13.65 -18.62
CA LEU A 95 -27.12 12.75 -18.90
C LEU A 95 -27.41 12.70 -20.42
N GLU A 96 -28.12 11.66 -20.86
CA GLU A 96 -28.44 11.46 -22.29
C GLU A 96 -29.27 12.63 -22.89
N ASP A 97 -30.06 13.32 -22.09
CA ASP A 97 -30.82 14.50 -22.50
C ASP A 97 -29.99 15.79 -22.60
N GLY A 98 -28.68 15.70 -22.34
CA GLY A 98 -27.74 16.82 -22.33
C GLY A 98 -27.71 17.61 -21.01
N THR A 99 -28.48 17.20 -20.01
CA THR A 99 -28.44 17.82 -18.68
C THR A 99 -27.10 17.49 -18.00
N VAL A 100 -26.50 18.48 -17.37
CA VAL A 100 -25.26 18.35 -16.60
C VAL A 100 -25.54 18.50 -15.12
N GLN A 101 -25.16 17.48 -14.34
CA GLN A 101 -25.16 17.53 -12.88
C GLN A 101 -23.73 17.67 -12.37
N VAL A 102 -23.54 18.50 -11.36
CA VAL A 102 -22.24 18.71 -10.70
C VAL A 102 -22.43 18.48 -9.20
N ILE A 103 -21.68 17.52 -8.67
CA ILE A 103 -21.75 17.10 -7.27
C ILE A 103 -20.35 17.33 -6.66
N PRO A 104 -20.13 18.44 -5.93
CA PRO A 104 -18.88 18.68 -5.22
C PRO A 104 -18.90 18.01 -3.83
N THR A 105 -17.72 17.90 -3.21
CA THR A 105 -17.65 17.75 -1.76
C THR A 105 -18.09 19.04 -1.08
N ASP A 106 -18.97 18.92 -0.11
CA ASP A 106 -19.53 20.04 0.67
C ASP A 106 -19.88 19.58 2.10
N LEU A 107 -20.54 20.43 2.87
CA LEU A 107 -20.92 20.15 4.27
C LEU A 107 -22.00 19.06 4.43
N SER A 108 -22.58 18.55 3.36
CA SER A 108 -23.48 17.40 3.41
C SER A 108 -22.77 16.06 3.53
N TRP A 109 -21.46 16.04 3.30
CA TRP A 109 -20.65 14.83 3.46
C TRP A 109 -20.49 14.48 4.93
N LEU A 110 -20.29 13.17 5.16
CA LEU A 110 -20.04 12.62 6.48
C LEU A 110 -18.63 11.99 6.51
N CYS A 111 -18.07 11.86 7.70
CA CYS A 111 -16.77 11.21 7.90
C CYS A 111 -16.77 10.29 9.11
N ASN A 112 -15.87 9.30 9.09
CA ASN A 112 -15.65 8.39 10.20
C ASN A 112 -14.18 8.06 10.30
N THR A 113 -13.65 8.03 11.51
CA THR A 113 -12.25 7.64 11.81
C THR A 113 -12.13 6.20 12.31
N ASN A 114 -13.24 5.46 12.38
CA ASN A 114 -13.29 4.06 12.85
C ASN A 114 -13.43 3.05 11.70
N GLY A 115 -13.04 3.40 10.47
CA GLY A 115 -13.01 2.50 9.32
C GLY A 115 -11.90 1.44 9.40
N PRO A 116 -11.80 0.56 8.41
CA PRO A 116 -10.82 -0.53 8.38
C PRO A 116 -9.37 -0.04 8.29
N LEU A 117 -9.10 1.04 7.58
CA LEU A 117 -7.79 1.67 7.54
C LEU A 117 -7.53 2.40 8.87
N ARG A 118 -6.75 1.79 9.76
CA ARG A 118 -6.46 2.31 11.11
C ARG A 118 -5.27 3.26 11.14
N LYS A 119 -4.29 3.03 10.26
CA LYS A 119 -3.10 3.85 10.08
C LYS A 119 -2.62 3.69 8.64
N GLY A 120 -2.30 4.78 7.98
CA GLY A 120 -1.64 4.79 6.69
C GLY A 120 -0.57 5.89 6.67
N ASP A 121 0.69 5.48 6.51
CA ASP A 121 1.86 6.37 6.59
C ASP A 121 2.93 5.86 5.64
N ILE A 122 3.41 6.72 4.75
CA ILE A 122 4.43 6.36 3.73
C ILE A 122 5.72 5.82 4.38
N TYR A 123 6.09 6.32 5.55
CA TYR A 123 7.35 5.99 6.21
C TYR A 123 7.22 4.77 7.16
N ASN A 124 6.11 4.70 7.90
CA ASN A 124 5.91 3.67 8.91
C ASN A 124 5.14 2.46 8.39
N GLY A 125 4.29 2.65 7.39
CA GLY A 125 3.48 1.59 6.81
C GLY A 125 2.00 1.71 7.11
N GLU A 126 1.29 0.59 7.06
CA GLU A 126 -0.17 0.55 7.11
C GLU A 126 -0.68 -0.41 8.20
N THR A 127 -1.78 -0.06 8.83
CA THR A 127 -2.53 -0.93 9.75
C THR A 127 -3.97 -1.02 9.25
N TYR A 128 -4.42 -2.22 8.94
CA TYR A 128 -5.75 -2.50 8.43
C TYR A 128 -6.47 -3.55 9.29
N ASP A 129 -7.72 -3.29 9.64
CA ASP A 129 -8.58 -4.22 10.37
C ASP A 129 -9.77 -4.62 9.48
N ALA A 130 -9.68 -5.78 8.84
CA ALA A 130 -10.69 -6.24 7.90
C ALA A 130 -12.07 -6.48 8.53
N ARG A 131 -12.15 -6.65 9.87
CA ARG A 131 -13.42 -6.79 10.59
C ARG A 131 -14.28 -5.52 10.53
N LEU A 132 -13.65 -4.37 10.27
CA LEU A 132 -14.31 -3.08 10.15
C LEU A 132 -14.70 -2.73 8.71
N ALA A 133 -14.37 -3.58 7.74
CA ALA A 133 -14.79 -3.44 6.36
C ALA A 133 -16.23 -3.97 6.19
N THR A 134 -17.22 -3.14 6.47
CA THR A 134 -18.64 -3.50 6.55
C THR A 134 -19.48 -2.97 5.38
N GLY A 135 -18.88 -2.82 4.20
CA GLY A 135 -19.58 -2.35 3.00
C GLY A 135 -19.75 -0.84 2.92
N GLN A 136 -18.84 -0.09 3.53
CA GLN A 136 -18.77 1.38 3.39
C GLN A 136 -18.78 1.76 1.90
N PHE A 137 -19.34 2.92 1.62
CA PHE A 137 -19.44 3.47 0.27
C PHE A 137 -20.38 2.72 -0.68
N THR A 138 -21.28 1.88 -0.16
CA THR A 138 -22.40 1.31 -0.93
C THR A 138 -23.69 2.12 -0.67
N PRO A 139 -24.66 2.15 -1.61
CA PRO A 139 -25.88 2.93 -1.48
C PRO A 139 -26.78 2.53 -0.29
N GLU A 140 -26.63 1.31 0.20
CA GLU A 140 -27.38 0.73 1.31
C GLU A 140 -26.68 0.85 2.67
N PHE A 141 -25.44 1.37 2.68
CA PHE A 141 -24.69 1.51 3.93
C PHE A 141 -25.38 2.53 4.86
N ASP A 142 -25.52 2.16 6.13
CA ASP A 142 -26.03 3.06 7.17
C ASP A 142 -24.89 3.91 7.73
N ASP A 143 -24.86 5.17 7.36
CA ASP A 143 -23.88 6.17 7.80
C ASP A 143 -24.41 7.10 8.91
N SER A 144 -25.53 6.75 9.53
CA SER A 144 -26.21 7.58 10.56
C SER A 144 -25.32 7.88 11.79
N GLU A 145 -24.33 7.00 12.06
CA GLU A 145 -23.35 7.18 13.15
C GLU A 145 -22.10 7.95 12.71
N TRP A 146 -22.05 8.42 11.46
CA TRP A 146 -20.91 9.20 10.96
C TRP A 146 -21.04 10.67 11.35
N TYR A 147 -19.93 11.36 11.40
CA TYR A 147 -19.84 12.75 11.82
C TYR A 147 -19.89 13.70 10.63
N ALA A 148 -20.44 14.91 10.87
CA ALA A 148 -20.38 15.97 9.89
C ALA A 148 -18.91 16.36 9.61
N VAL A 149 -18.60 16.61 8.35
CA VAL A 149 -17.30 17.16 7.93
C VAL A 149 -17.19 18.64 8.28
N ALA A 150 -15.97 19.15 8.31
CA ALA A 150 -15.67 20.57 8.42
C ALA A 150 -14.89 21.05 7.19
N GLU A 151 -15.15 22.26 6.75
CA GLU A 151 -14.33 22.89 5.72
C GLU A 151 -12.94 23.23 6.27
N SER A 152 -11.90 22.90 5.51
CA SER A 152 -10.53 23.27 5.82
C SER A 152 -10.07 24.43 4.94
N ASN A 153 -9.45 25.42 5.57
CA ASN A 153 -8.76 26.52 4.93
C ASN A 153 -7.23 26.42 5.08
N ASP A 154 -6.72 25.25 5.39
CA ASP A 154 -5.29 25.04 5.67
C ASP A 154 -4.41 25.12 4.41
N PHE A 155 -4.94 24.72 3.27
CA PHE A 155 -4.26 24.84 2.00
C PHE A 155 -4.52 26.20 1.36
N LYS A 156 -3.45 26.88 0.96
CA LYS A 156 -3.47 28.20 0.34
C LYS A 156 -2.78 28.25 -1.03
N GLY A 157 -2.32 27.10 -1.50
CA GLY A 157 -1.63 26.95 -2.76
C GLY A 157 -2.57 26.75 -3.96
N GLU A 158 -2.00 26.34 -5.06
CA GLU A 158 -2.70 26.05 -6.30
C GLU A 158 -3.04 24.56 -6.43
N ILE A 159 -4.21 24.27 -6.98
CA ILE A 159 -4.62 22.90 -7.34
C ILE A 159 -4.47 22.79 -8.85
N LEU A 160 -3.53 21.95 -9.30
CA LEU A 160 -3.19 21.77 -10.71
C LEU A 160 -3.53 20.36 -11.19
N ALA A 161 -3.76 20.22 -12.50
CA ALA A 161 -3.93 18.89 -13.10
C ALA A 161 -2.65 18.05 -12.94
N PHE A 162 -2.80 16.78 -12.60
CA PHE A 162 -1.70 15.82 -12.68
C PHE A 162 -1.51 15.40 -14.14
N GLU A 163 -0.37 15.71 -14.72
CA GLU A 163 -0.03 15.41 -16.10
C GLU A 163 1.07 14.34 -16.23
N GLY A 164 1.56 13.84 -15.10
CA GLY A 164 2.59 12.81 -15.04
C GLY A 164 2.02 11.40 -15.25
N PRO A 165 2.90 10.40 -15.39
CA PRO A 165 2.49 9.00 -15.42
C PRO A 165 1.93 8.58 -14.05
N ALA A 166 0.88 7.76 -14.06
CA ALA A 166 0.33 7.17 -12.84
C ALA A 166 1.36 6.26 -12.14
N ILE A 167 1.27 6.17 -10.82
CA ILE A 167 1.99 5.15 -10.06
C ILE A 167 1.13 3.89 -10.08
N MET A 168 1.66 2.79 -10.61
CA MET A 168 0.92 1.54 -10.76
C MET A 168 1.72 0.33 -10.28
N ALA A 169 1.03 -0.69 -9.81
CA ALA A 169 1.62 -2.01 -9.65
C ALA A 169 1.77 -2.65 -11.04
N VAL A 170 2.98 -3.11 -11.36
CA VAL A 170 3.32 -3.63 -12.69
C VAL A 170 3.44 -5.15 -12.65
N GLU A 171 2.54 -5.85 -13.34
CA GLU A 171 2.46 -7.30 -13.30
C GLU A 171 3.76 -8.00 -13.76
N SER A 172 4.38 -7.53 -14.85
CA SER A 172 5.64 -8.09 -15.36
C SER A 172 6.83 -7.91 -14.41
N LEU A 173 6.70 -7.05 -13.41
CA LEU A 173 7.71 -6.79 -12.38
C LEU A 173 7.42 -7.48 -11.04
N ARG A 174 6.40 -8.32 -10.96
CA ARG A 174 6.10 -9.13 -9.76
C ARG A 174 7.29 -9.96 -9.33
N ARG A 175 7.47 -10.08 -8.03
CA ARG A 175 8.53 -10.90 -7.42
C ARG A 175 7.89 -12.02 -6.61
N TYR A 176 8.27 -13.24 -6.95
CA TYR A 176 7.80 -14.44 -6.26
C TYR A 176 8.86 -14.91 -5.28
N PRO A 177 8.47 -15.49 -4.13
CA PRO A 177 9.41 -16.02 -3.16
C PRO A 177 10.38 -17.03 -3.79
N GLN A 178 11.68 -16.80 -3.62
CA GLN A 178 12.71 -17.73 -3.97
C GLN A 178 12.88 -18.75 -2.85
N THR A 179 12.87 -18.28 -1.60
CA THR A 179 12.89 -19.12 -0.41
C THR A 179 11.97 -18.54 0.66
N ILE A 180 11.40 -19.42 1.48
CA ILE A 180 10.68 -19.09 2.71
C ILE A 180 11.29 -19.94 3.81
N GLN A 181 11.90 -19.30 4.81
CA GLN A 181 12.42 -19.97 6.00
C GLN A 181 11.50 -19.75 7.18
N ILE A 182 10.87 -20.80 7.66
CA ILE A 182 10.06 -20.78 8.87
C ILE A 182 10.95 -21.19 10.04
N TYR A 183 10.99 -20.41 11.11
CA TYR A 183 11.84 -20.64 12.25
C TYR A 183 11.12 -20.43 13.58
N GLU A 184 11.65 -21.06 14.64
CA GLU A 184 11.27 -20.87 16.03
C GLU A 184 12.48 -20.63 16.90
N GLY A 185 12.53 -19.43 17.53
CA GLY A 185 13.66 -19.05 18.40
C GLY A 185 15.00 -18.98 17.69
N THR A 186 16.07 -19.02 18.46
CA THR A 186 17.43 -18.87 17.96
C THR A 186 18.36 -19.98 18.50
N LYS A 187 19.39 -20.29 17.72
CA LYS A 187 20.52 -21.16 18.13
C LYS A 187 21.71 -20.29 18.47
N SER A 188 22.34 -20.54 19.62
CA SER A 188 23.63 -19.92 19.95
C SER A 188 24.71 -20.39 18.97
N ASN A 189 25.47 -19.45 18.45
CA ASN A 189 26.68 -19.71 17.64
C ASN A 189 27.92 -19.07 18.24
N GLY A 190 27.88 -18.76 19.55
CA GLY A 190 28.95 -18.04 20.25
C GLY A 190 28.99 -16.54 19.97
N LYS A 191 27.98 -15.99 19.28
CA LYS A 191 27.82 -14.57 18.95
C LYS A 191 26.68 -13.93 19.74
N THR A 192 26.55 -12.62 19.67
CA THR A 192 25.60 -11.86 20.46
C THR A 192 24.14 -12.32 20.26
N PHE A 193 23.74 -12.53 19.00
CA PHE A 193 22.36 -12.89 18.63
C PHE A 193 22.20 -14.35 18.20
N GLY A 194 23.29 -15.02 17.81
CA GLY A 194 23.22 -16.36 17.24
C GLY A 194 22.64 -16.41 15.84
N SER A 195 21.90 -17.46 15.53
CA SER A 195 21.22 -17.64 14.25
C SER A 195 19.77 -18.05 14.46
N ILE A 196 18.90 -17.81 13.47
CA ILE A 196 17.52 -18.33 13.51
C ILE A 196 17.54 -19.86 13.55
N ASN A 197 16.58 -20.46 14.27
CA ASN A 197 16.43 -21.90 14.31
C ASN A 197 15.40 -22.33 13.24
N VAL A 198 15.85 -22.46 11.99
CA VAL A 198 15.00 -22.87 10.88
C VAL A 198 14.45 -24.27 11.13
N ILE A 199 13.13 -24.43 11.08
CA ILE A 199 12.40 -25.69 11.22
C ILE A 199 11.83 -26.18 9.90
N GLU A 200 11.60 -25.28 8.94
CA GLU A 200 11.12 -25.59 7.61
C GLU A 200 11.69 -24.59 6.59
N GLU A 201 12.06 -25.07 5.41
CA GLU A 201 12.48 -24.25 4.28
C GLU A 201 11.73 -24.67 3.02
N LEU A 202 11.11 -23.69 2.37
CA LEU A 202 10.36 -23.87 1.13
C LEU A 202 11.06 -23.10 0.02
N THR A 203 11.13 -23.68 -1.17
CA THR A 203 11.81 -23.09 -2.34
C THR A 203 10.80 -22.92 -3.47
N ALA A 204 10.80 -21.74 -4.11
CA ALA A 204 9.94 -21.41 -5.23
C ALA A 204 8.45 -21.68 -4.99
N GLN A 205 7.98 -21.40 -3.77
CA GLN A 205 6.59 -21.52 -3.35
C GLN A 205 6.10 -20.16 -2.81
N ASN A 206 4.82 -19.90 -2.98
CA ASN A 206 4.17 -18.68 -2.45
C ASN A 206 2.99 -19.01 -1.51
N ASN A 207 2.90 -20.27 -1.07
CA ASN A 207 1.88 -20.77 -0.16
C ASN A 207 2.54 -21.49 1.01
N PHE A 208 2.13 -21.18 2.23
CA PHE A 208 2.63 -21.84 3.43
C PHE A 208 1.69 -21.65 4.61
N ILE A 209 1.84 -22.49 5.63
CA ILE A 209 1.14 -22.38 6.91
C ILE A 209 2.13 -21.78 7.92
N LEU A 210 1.71 -20.74 8.62
CA LEU A 210 2.47 -20.15 9.72
C LEU A 210 1.70 -20.33 11.02
N LYS A 211 2.31 -20.98 12.00
CA LYS A 211 1.70 -21.20 13.31
C LYS A 211 2.04 -20.05 14.27
N ALA A 212 1.18 -19.87 15.27
CA ALA A 212 1.45 -18.93 16.34
C ALA A 212 2.81 -19.20 17.00
N GLY A 213 3.63 -18.17 17.17
CA GLY A 213 4.98 -18.28 17.72
C GLY A 213 6.08 -18.57 16.69
N GLN A 214 5.72 -18.92 15.47
CA GLN A 214 6.66 -19.05 14.36
C GLN A 214 6.88 -17.72 13.66
N THR A 215 8.00 -17.60 12.98
CA THR A 215 8.33 -16.48 12.11
C THR A 215 8.76 -17.01 10.74
N ALA A 216 8.24 -16.44 9.66
CA ALA A 216 8.70 -16.70 8.31
C ALA A 216 9.58 -15.55 7.82
N VAL A 217 10.72 -15.87 7.20
CA VAL A 217 11.53 -14.92 6.41
C VAL A 217 11.42 -15.33 4.95
N ILE A 218 10.93 -14.44 4.13
CA ILE A 218 10.70 -14.62 2.70
C ILE A 218 11.76 -13.84 1.94
N ASP A 219 12.52 -14.50 1.07
CA ASP A 219 13.46 -13.87 0.12
C ASP A 219 12.81 -13.82 -1.27
N LEU A 220 12.61 -12.62 -1.80
CA LEU A 220 12.08 -12.38 -3.15
C LEU A 220 13.18 -12.41 -4.24
N GLY A 221 14.46 -12.59 -3.84
CA GLY A 221 15.60 -12.69 -4.76
C GLY A 221 16.10 -11.35 -5.31
N GLN A 222 15.29 -10.31 -5.31
CA GLN A 222 15.65 -9.00 -5.83
C GLN A 222 15.02 -7.89 -4.97
N ASN A 223 15.79 -6.83 -4.69
CA ASN A 223 15.28 -5.63 -4.07
C ASN A 223 14.35 -4.88 -5.03
N ALA A 224 13.20 -4.43 -4.52
CA ALA A 224 12.19 -3.71 -5.27
C ALA A 224 11.51 -2.66 -4.41
N SER A 225 10.82 -1.72 -5.06
CA SER A 225 9.95 -0.74 -4.41
C SER A 225 8.50 -1.15 -4.62
N GLY A 226 7.72 -1.28 -3.56
CA GLY A 226 6.33 -1.71 -3.65
C GLY A 226 5.76 -2.25 -2.34
N TRP A 227 4.97 -3.29 -2.43
CA TRP A 227 4.34 -3.94 -1.27
C TRP A 227 4.20 -5.46 -1.48
N VAL A 228 3.70 -6.15 -0.46
CA VAL A 228 3.28 -7.54 -0.55
C VAL A 228 1.78 -7.61 -0.79
N SER A 229 1.34 -8.46 -1.72
CA SER A 229 -0.03 -8.97 -1.81
C SER A 229 -0.07 -10.40 -1.30
N PHE A 230 -1.17 -10.79 -0.68
CA PHE A 230 -1.37 -12.12 -0.13
C PHE A 230 -2.84 -12.46 0.00
N THR A 231 -3.14 -13.75 0.13
CA THR A 231 -4.42 -14.25 0.60
C THR A 231 -4.19 -14.96 1.94
N ALA A 232 -4.95 -14.60 2.97
CA ALA A 232 -4.83 -15.19 4.29
C ALA A 232 -6.11 -15.91 4.69
N LYS A 233 -5.98 -17.11 5.26
CA LYS A 233 -7.09 -17.89 5.79
C LYS A 233 -6.77 -18.29 7.24
N GLY A 234 -7.64 -17.86 8.16
CA GLY A 234 -7.47 -18.08 9.59
C GLY A 234 -8.69 -17.63 10.38
N ILE A 235 -8.63 -17.73 11.69
CA ILE A 235 -9.73 -17.28 12.54
C ILE A 235 -9.81 -15.75 12.58
N GLY A 236 -11.03 -15.21 12.64
CA GLY A 236 -11.25 -13.78 12.74
C GLY A 236 -10.57 -13.18 13.97
N GLY A 237 -9.94 -12.01 13.79
CA GLY A 237 -9.13 -11.36 14.81
C GLY A 237 -7.65 -11.77 14.83
N THR A 238 -7.24 -12.78 14.02
CA THR A 238 -5.83 -13.10 13.83
C THR A 238 -5.09 -11.89 13.28
N LYS A 239 -3.99 -11.53 13.93
CA LYS A 239 -3.15 -10.39 13.54
C LYS A 239 -1.92 -10.90 12.80
N LEU A 240 -1.73 -10.44 11.57
CA LEU A 240 -0.53 -10.61 10.78
C LEU A 240 0.33 -9.36 10.89
N ARG A 241 1.63 -9.55 10.94
CA ARG A 241 2.63 -8.47 10.83
C ARG A 241 3.61 -8.86 9.74
N PHE A 242 3.72 -8.01 8.72
CA PHE A 242 4.74 -8.09 7.69
C PHE A 242 5.71 -6.94 7.91
N ARG A 243 6.98 -7.25 8.13
CA ARG A 243 8.06 -6.27 8.25
C ARG A 243 8.99 -6.41 7.07
N PHE A 244 9.43 -5.29 6.53
CA PHE A 244 10.16 -5.24 5.27
C PHE A 244 11.62 -4.85 5.51
N GLY A 245 12.53 -5.47 4.76
CA GLY A 245 13.96 -5.19 4.83
C GLY A 245 14.67 -5.50 3.51
N GLU A 246 15.84 -4.90 3.31
CA GLU A 246 16.60 -5.00 2.07
C GLU A 246 17.68 -6.08 2.13
N MET A 247 18.08 -6.49 3.31
CA MET A 247 19.14 -7.49 3.54
C MET A 247 18.88 -8.30 4.81
N PRO A 248 19.46 -9.50 4.95
CA PRO A 248 19.40 -10.27 6.18
C PRO A 248 20.57 -9.92 7.10
N ASN A 249 20.44 -10.22 8.37
CA ASN A 249 21.54 -10.39 9.30
C ASN A 249 22.38 -11.61 8.88
N THR A 250 23.69 -11.52 8.83
CA THR A 250 24.53 -12.55 8.24
C THR A 250 25.38 -13.30 9.25
N THR A 251 25.80 -12.68 10.33
CA THR A 251 26.71 -13.26 11.32
C THR A 251 26.09 -13.49 12.69
N GLY A 252 24.97 -12.82 12.98
CA GLY A 252 24.39 -12.78 14.33
C GLY A 252 25.26 -12.09 15.37
N ASP A 253 26.13 -11.17 14.94
CA ASP A 253 27.14 -10.53 15.76
C ASP A 253 27.04 -9.00 15.66
N ARG A 254 26.68 -8.36 16.76
CA ARG A 254 26.57 -6.90 16.84
C ARG A 254 27.88 -6.18 16.49
N SER A 255 29.04 -6.77 16.83
CA SER A 255 30.33 -6.18 16.48
C SER A 255 30.61 -6.17 14.96
N ARG A 256 29.86 -6.93 14.20
CA ARG A 256 29.90 -6.99 12.74
C ARG A 256 28.82 -6.16 12.07
N GLY A 257 28.01 -5.45 12.87
CA GLY A 257 26.96 -4.56 12.37
C GLY A 257 25.56 -5.19 12.34
N ASP A 258 25.38 -6.44 12.73
CA ASP A 258 24.06 -7.08 12.75
C ASP A 258 23.20 -6.54 13.93
N ASP A 259 21.90 -6.42 13.71
CA ASP A 259 20.91 -6.01 14.71
C ASP A 259 20.05 -7.17 15.24
N GLY A 260 20.25 -8.39 14.69
CA GLY A 260 19.52 -9.59 15.02
C GLY A 260 20.27 -10.88 14.73
N PRO A 261 19.64 -12.05 14.93
CA PRO A 261 20.25 -13.34 14.65
C PRO A 261 20.47 -13.54 13.14
N ALA A 262 21.56 -14.24 12.77
CA ALA A 262 21.83 -14.56 11.39
C ALA A 262 20.63 -15.25 10.74
N GLY A 263 20.23 -14.79 9.57
CA GLY A 263 19.04 -15.25 8.83
C GLY A 263 17.76 -14.43 9.09
N SER A 264 17.68 -13.62 10.15
CA SER A 264 16.58 -12.65 10.32
C SER A 264 16.79 -11.42 9.41
N ILE A 265 15.75 -10.63 9.21
CA ILE A 265 15.89 -9.38 8.45
C ILE A 265 16.72 -8.35 9.23
N TYR A 266 17.55 -7.58 8.52
CA TYR A 266 18.29 -6.45 9.05
C TYR A 266 17.46 -5.17 8.93
N THR A 267 17.33 -4.40 9.99
CA THR A 267 16.44 -3.25 10.05
C THR A 267 17.06 -1.96 10.60
N GLU A 268 18.30 -2.00 11.09
CA GLU A 268 18.98 -0.80 11.61
C GLU A 268 19.14 0.30 10.55
N ASN A 269 19.26 -0.06 9.25
CA ASN A 269 19.32 0.87 8.13
C ASN A 269 18.01 1.63 7.91
N LEU A 270 16.88 1.14 8.41
CA LEU A 270 15.59 1.82 8.35
C LEU A 270 15.50 3.02 9.32
N ARG A 271 16.46 3.14 10.23
CA ARG A 271 16.52 4.16 11.27
C ARG A 271 15.26 4.15 12.16
N SER A 272 14.38 5.14 12.01
CA SER A 272 13.13 5.26 12.76
C SER A 272 11.89 4.79 12.01
N ALA A 273 12.02 4.32 10.76
CA ALA A 273 10.89 3.79 10.01
C ALA A 273 10.48 2.42 10.58
N GLU A 274 9.18 2.23 10.83
CA GLU A 274 8.66 0.92 11.21
C GLU A 274 8.69 -0.06 10.02
N ALA A 275 8.48 0.46 8.80
CA ALA A 275 8.40 -0.30 7.54
C ALA A 275 7.59 -1.59 7.69
N THR A 276 6.35 -1.46 8.20
CA THR A 276 5.56 -2.60 8.67
C THR A 276 4.11 -2.49 8.19
N LEU A 277 3.57 -3.62 7.74
CA LEU A 277 2.14 -3.80 7.49
C LEU A 277 1.55 -4.67 8.60
N TYR A 278 0.49 -4.17 9.24
CA TYR A 278 -0.34 -4.93 10.17
C TYR A 278 -1.70 -5.19 9.53
N TYR A 279 -2.12 -6.44 9.52
CA TYR A 279 -3.42 -6.85 9.01
C TYR A 279 -4.16 -7.69 10.04
N THR A 280 -5.42 -7.35 10.33
CA THR A 280 -6.27 -8.15 11.20
C THR A 280 -7.35 -8.83 10.37
N LEU A 281 -7.38 -10.16 10.40
CA LEU A 281 -8.31 -10.97 9.62
C LEU A 281 -9.76 -10.75 10.06
N ARG A 282 -10.66 -10.71 9.09
CA ARG A 282 -12.11 -10.81 9.32
C ARG A 282 -12.51 -12.25 9.63
N GLY A 283 -11.84 -13.23 9.04
CA GLY A 283 -12.05 -14.67 9.23
C GLY A 283 -12.94 -15.29 8.16
N ASP A 284 -12.80 -14.86 6.92
CA ASP A 284 -13.53 -15.43 5.80
C ASP A 284 -13.13 -16.89 5.56
N ALA A 285 -14.13 -17.76 5.40
CA ALA A 285 -13.93 -19.20 5.27
C ALA A 285 -13.13 -19.58 3.99
N ASP A 286 -13.25 -18.78 2.95
CA ASP A 286 -12.54 -18.98 1.67
C ASP A 286 -11.20 -18.25 1.61
N GLY A 287 -10.85 -17.53 2.70
CA GLY A 287 -9.69 -16.66 2.76
C GLY A 287 -9.98 -15.24 2.28
N GLU A 288 -9.13 -14.31 2.65
CA GLU A 288 -9.26 -12.87 2.34
C GLU A 288 -7.98 -12.35 1.72
N SER A 289 -8.10 -11.73 0.55
CA SER A 289 -6.97 -11.16 -0.19
C SER A 289 -6.76 -9.70 0.19
N PHE A 290 -5.50 -9.29 0.33
CA PHE A 290 -5.15 -7.95 0.72
C PHE A 290 -3.80 -7.49 0.15
N HIS A 291 -3.67 -6.20 -0.07
CA HIS A 291 -2.43 -5.44 -0.21
C HIS A 291 -2.63 -4.02 0.34
N PRO A 292 -1.59 -3.37 0.89
CA PRO A 292 -1.71 -1.99 1.34
C PRO A 292 -1.91 -1.04 0.15
N THR A 293 -2.59 0.07 0.38
CA THR A 293 -2.89 1.07 -0.67
C THR A 293 -2.43 2.48 -0.32
N THR A 294 -1.92 2.69 0.89
CA THR A 294 -1.57 4.03 1.40
C THR A 294 -0.09 4.19 1.70
N THR A 295 0.71 3.17 1.41
CA THR A 295 2.15 3.11 1.66
C THR A 295 2.86 2.25 0.61
N TYR A 296 4.19 2.28 0.62
CA TYR A 296 5.05 1.36 -0.12
C TYR A 296 6.37 1.20 0.66
N PHE A 297 7.14 0.18 0.29
CA PHE A 297 8.38 -0.20 0.96
C PHE A 297 9.49 -0.45 -0.06
N GLY A 298 10.74 -0.21 0.33
CA GLY A 298 11.91 -0.75 -0.37
C GLY A 298 12.33 -2.05 0.30
N PHE A 299 12.29 -3.19 -0.39
CA PHE A 299 12.55 -4.47 0.24
C PHE A 299 12.95 -5.58 -0.74
N ARG A 300 13.70 -6.52 -0.23
CA ARG A 300 13.91 -7.85 -0.81
C ARG A 300 13.37 -8.94 0.11
N TYR A 301 13.43 -8.70 1.42
CA TYR A 301 13.05 -9.67 2.45
C TYR A 301 11.81 -9.21 3.18
N ILE A 302 10.93 -10.17 3.51
CA ILE A 302 9.73 -9.95 4.30
C ILE A 302 9.78 -10.86 5.51
N GLU A 303 9.68 -10.31 6.71
CA GLU A 303 9.47 -11.07 7.94
C GLU A 303 7.99 -11.09 8.26
N VAL A 304 7.41 -12.28 8.44
CA VAL A 304 5.99 -12.47 8.76
C VAL A 304 5.85 -13.13 10.11
N THR A 305 5.00 -12.55 10.98
CA THR A 305 4.56 -13.16 12.23
C THR A 305 3.04 -13.15 12.33
N THR A 306 2.49 -14.06 13.13
CA THR A 306 1.05 -14.22 13.32
C THR A 306 0.69 -14.44 14.79
N SER A 307 -0.50 -13.95 15.20
CA SER A 307 -1.02 -14.16 16.56
C SER A 307 -1.76 -15.48 16.75
N ALA A 308 -2.16 -16.16 15.67
CA ALA A 308 -2.79 -17.48 15.64
C ALA A 308 -2.39 -18.20 14.34
N ASP A 309 -2.64 -19.49 14.23
CA ASP A 309 -2.33 -20.25 13.02
C ASP A 309 -3.06 -19.68 11.80
N VAL A 310 -2.34 -19.55 10.68
CA VAL A 310 -2.84 -18.96 9.44
C VAL A 310 -2.27 -19.70 8.24
N GLU A 311 -3.07 -19.88 7.22
CA GLU A 311 -2.63 -20.27 5.88
C GLU A 311 -2.46 -18.99 5.05
N LEU A 312 -1.27 -18.82 4.48
CA LEU A 312 -0.93 -17.75 3.56
C LEU A 312 -0.74 -18.32 2.16
N THR A 313 -1.47 -17.78 1.19
CA THR A 313 -1.38 -18.15 -0.21
C THR A 313 -1.20 -16.92 -1.09
N ASN A 314 -0.71 -17.12 -2.32
CA ASN A 314 -0.51 -16.02 -3.26
C ASN A 314 0.34 -14.87 -2.69
N VAL A 315 1.38 -15.22 -1.91
CA VAL A 315 2.30 -14.21 -1.37
C VAL A 315 3.22 -13.74 -2.50
N ILE A 316 3.04 -12.48 -2.90
CA ILE A 316 3.70 -11.89 -4.07
C ILE A 316 4.25 -10.50 -3.69
N GLY A 317 5.49 -10.23 -4.07
CA GLY A 317 6.03 -8.87 -4.05
C GLY A 317 5.55 -8.11 -5.29
N GLU A 318 4.69 -7.12 -5.09
CA GLU A 318 4.21 -6.25 -6.14
C GLU A 318 5.17 -5.07 -6.29
N THR A 319 5.76 -4.92 -7.47
CA THR A 319 6.60 -3.76 -7.77
C THR A 319 5.73 -2.60 -8.22
N VAL A 320 5.93 -1.45 -7.60
CA VAL A 320 5.18 -0.22 -7.86
C VAL A 320 6.12 0.81 -8.48
N THR A 321 5.72 1.36 -9.60
CA THR A 321 6.51 2.36 -10.33
C THR A 321 5.62 3.32 -11.11
N SER A 322 6.17 4.47 -11.49
CA SER A 322 5.53 5.33 -12.49
C SER A 322 5.63 4.66 -13.85
N ALA A 323 4.50 4.21 -14.38
CA ALA A 323 4.45 3.51 -15.65
C ALA A 323 4.71 4.50 -16.80
N VAL A 324 5.88 4.39 -17.40
CA VAL A 324 6.29 5.18 -18.57
C VAL A 324 6.65 4.23 -19.68
N GLU A 325 6.06 4.43 -20.85
CA GLU A 325 6.48 3.74 -22.06
C GLU A 325 7.86 4.21 -22.47
N GLU A 326 8.78 3.28 -22.70
CA GLU A 326 10.11 3.60 -23.20
C GLU A 326 10.02 4.14 -24.63
N LYS A 327 10.34 5.41 -24.84
CA LYS A 327 10.24 6.10 -26.13
C LYS A 327 11.59 6.21 -26.85
N SER A 328 12.69 5.78 -26.24
CA SER A 328 14.04 5.89 -26.79
C SER A 328 14.87 4.67 -26.50
N SER A 329 15.89 4.46 -27.28
CA SER A 329 16.90 3.44 -27.05
C SER A 329 18.30 4.06 -27.16
N PHE A 330 19.25 3.47 -26.45
CA PHE A 330 20.63 3.91 -26.47
C PHE A 330 21.57 2.70 -26.57
N SER A 331 22.57 2.80 -27.43
CA SER A 331 23.64 1.80 -27.50
C SER A 331 24.96 2.45 -27.93
N THR A 332 26.08 1.89 -27.44
CA THR A 332 27.44 2.31 -27.78
C THR A 332 28.30 1.09 -28.07
N SER A 333 29.53 1.34 -28.54
CA SER A 333 30.57 0.29 -28.67
C SER A 333 31.18 -0.12 -27.32
N HIS A 334 30.83 0.54 -26.21
CA HIS A 334 31.37 0.26 -24.87
C HIS A 334 30.35 -0.53 -24.04
N GLU A 335 30.67 -1.78 -23.73
CA GLU A 335 29.76 -2.71 -23.04
C GLU A 335 29.32 -2.21 -21.66
N ASP A 336 30.25 -1.65 -20.86
CA ASP A 336 29.92 -1.16 -19.51
C ASP A 336 28.93 0.02 -19.55
N ILE A 337 29.02 0.88 -20.58
CA ILE A 337 28.06 1.98 -20.75
C ILE A 337 26.69 1.44 -21.15
N ASN A 338 26.62 0.44 -22.01
CA ASN A 338 25.37 -0.24 -22.35
C ASN A 338 24.73 -0.91 -21.13
N LYS A 339 25.57 -1.55 -20.29
CA LYS A 339 25.10 -2.15 -19.04
C LYS A 339 24.63 -1.11 -18.04
N LEU A 340 25.32 0.03 -17.92
CA LEU A 340 24.87 1.15 -17.09
C LEU A 340 23.51 1.65 -17.54
N TYR A 341 23.31 1.86 -18.85
CA TYR A 341 22.01 2.25 -19.40
C TYR A 341 20.93 1.24 -19.03
N SER A 342 21.16 -0.04 -19.28
CA SER A 342 20.20 -1.11 -18.93
C SER A 342 19.89 -1.20 -17.43
N ASN A 343 20.83 -0.83 -16.56
CA ASN A 343 20.61 -0.83 -15.11
C ASN A 343 19.82 0.40 -14.62
N VAL A 344 19.77 1.47 -15.41
CA VAL A 344 19.04 2.71 -15.09
C VAL A 344 17.61 2.64 -15.60
N MET A 345 17.40 2.02 -16.77
CA MET A 345 16.08 1.79 -17.37
C MET A 345 15.38 0.59 -16.73
#